data_5d8edb70c91b0ef3d9c2e7d7218df364
#
_entry.id   5d8edb70c91b0ef3d9c2e7d7218df364
#
_cell.length_a   1.000
_cell.length_b   1.000
_cell.length_c   1.000
_cell.angle_alpha   90.00
_cell.angle_beta   90.00
_cell.angle_gamma   90.00
#
_symmetry.space_group_name_H-M   'P 1'
#
loop_
_entity.id
_entity.type
_entity.pdbx_description
1 polymer ?
#
loop_
_entity_poly.entity_id
_entity_poly.type
_entity_poly.pdbx_seq_one_letter_code
_entity_poly.pdbx_strand_id
1 'polypeptide(L)'
;MNLITRSDFDGLACAVLLEEAGIIDSYKFVHPKDVQDGLVEVTPNDVLANVPYVPGCGLWFDHHSSEQERLKLLSEVKYEGMSRPSRSCARVIYDYYGGAKRFQKFEDNGMMWAVDKSDSGDLTSEEILFPTGWILLSFIMDARTGLGRYRDYRISNIQLMTDMIKYCRTMTMEEILEVPDVKERVQRYFSQELKYEAMIKAHTTVHDNVMVIDLRDVEEILSGNRFIEYVLYPEQNVSIRVIWGKMKQNVVFTVGYSITNRTCTADIGSLMLRYGGGGHKMVGTCQVPAEKAEESLQAILAVLKAGG
;
A
#
# COMPACT_ATOMS: atom_id res chain seq x y z
N MET A 1 2.90 0.82 24.90
CA MET A 1 2.27 1.89 24.10
C MET A 1 1.31 1.26 23.07
N ASN A 2 0.39 2.03 22.50
CA ASN A 2 -0.51 1.53 21.46
C ASN A 2 0.00 1.96 20.08
N LEU A 3 0.09 1.01 19.13
CA LEU A 3 0.48 1.31 17.76
C LEU A 3 -0.74 1.68 16.92
N ILE A 4 -0.65 2.78 16.19
CA ILE A 4 -1.58 3.18 15.13
C ILE A 4 -0.82 3.09 13.81
N THR A 5 -1.26 2.16 12.94
CA THR A 5 -0.56 1.87 11.69
C THR A 5 -1.52 1.55 10.55
N ARG A 6 -1.01 1.54 9.32
CA ARG A 6 -1.76 1.17 8.14
C ARG A 6 -1.99 -0.34 8.06
N SER A 7 -3.16 -0.74 7.52
CA SER A 7 -3.48 -2.16 7.29
C SER A 7 -2.90 -2.65 5.97
N ASP A 8 -1.58 -2.80 5.92
CA ASP A 8 -0.82 -3.42 4.82
C ASP A 8 0.41 -4.15 5.36
N PHE A 9 1.23 -4.73 4.48
CA PHE A 9 2.36 -5.54 4.90
C PHE A 9 3.45 -4.73 5.61
N ASP A 10 3.69 -3.47 5.22
CA ASP A 10 4.63 -2.60 5.93
C ASP A 10 4.13 -2.22 7.33
N GLY A 11 2.84 -1.88 7.47
CA GLY A 11 2.24 -1.64 8.79
C GLY A 11 2.22 -2.89 9.69
N LEU A 12 2.02 -4.08 9.12
CA LEU A 12 2.17 -5.36 9.84
C LEU A 12 3.60 -5.55 10.33
N ALA A 13 4.59 -5.34 9.48
CA ALA A 13 6.01 -5.49 9.87
C ALA A 13 6.43 -4.45 10.91
N CYS A 14 5.91 -3.21 10.83
CA CYS A 14 6.09 -2.21 11.90
C CYS A 14 5.60 -2.76 13.26
N ALA A 15 4.40 -3.37 13.27
CA ALA A 15 3.85 -3.96 14.49
C ALA A 15 4.72 -5.12 15.01
N VAL A 16 5.17 -6.01 14.11
CA VAL A 16 6.07 -7.13 14.45
C VAL A 16 7.35 -6.64 15.12
N LEU A 17 8.01 -5.64 14.53
CA LEU A 17 9.27 -5.12 15.06
C LEU A 17 9.08 -4.37 16.39
N LEU A 18 8.05 -3.56 16.52
CA LEU A 18 7.78 -2.78 17.73
C LEU A 18 7.33 -3.68 18.90
N GLU A 19 6.55 -4.74 18.64
CA GLU A 19 6.19 -5.72 19.66
C GLU A 19 7.40 -6.57 20.06
N GLU A 20 8.26 -6.97 19.13
CA GLU A 20 9.53 -7.66 19.42
C GLU A 20 10.47 -6.76 20.21
N ALA A 21 10.42 -5.46 19.97
CA ALA A 21 11.16 -4.48 20.72
C ALA A 21 10.60 -4.21 22.13
N GLY A 22 9.41 -4.71 22.47
CA GLY A 22 8.75 -4.44 23.74
C GLY A 22 8.27 -3.00 23.89
N ILE A 23 8.02 -2.30 22.78
CA ILE A 23 7.58 -0.91 22.75
C ILE A 23 6.07 -0.80 22.79
N ILE A 24 5.37 -1.73 22.12
CA ILE A 24 3.91 -1.75 22.04
C ILE A 24 3.34 -3.01 22.70
N ASP A 25 2.10 -2.90 23.17
CA ASP A 25 1.30 -3.95 23.78
C ASP A 25 -0.12 -4.04 23.15
N SER A 26 -0.45 -3.07 22.30
CA SER A 26 -1.71 -2.99 21.58
C SER A 26 -1.53 -2.29 20.23
N TYR A 27 -2.46 -2.52 19.31
CA TYR A 27 -2.38 -1.96 17.95
C TYR A 27 -3.76 -1.70 17.35
N LYS A 28 -3.81 -0.67 16.50
CA LYS A 28 -4.98 -0.25 15.74
C LYS A 28 -4.60 -0.02 14.29
N PHE A 29 -5.24 -0.78 13.39
CA PHE A 29 -5.10 -0.58 11.96
C PHE A 29 -6.07 0.49 11.46
N VAL A 30 -5.56 1.49 10.74
CA VAL A 30 -6.32 2.66 10.29
C VAL A 30 -6.06 2.95 8.81
N HIS A 31 -6.94 3.74 8.21
CA HIS A 31 -6.66 4.34 6.90
C HIS A 31 -5.89 5.67 7.10
N PRO A 32 -4.78 5.92 6.36
CA PRO A 32 -3.99 7.15 6.53
C PRO A 32 -4.81 8.44 6.38
N LYS A 33 -5.82 8.43 5.50
CA LYS A 33 -6.72 9.57 5.32
C LYS A 33 -7.52 9.89 6.58
N ASP A 34 -7.98 8.88 7.34
CA ASP A 34 -8.72 9.11 8.59
C ASP A 34 -7.83 9.77 9.65
N VAL A 35 -6.53 9.47 9.65
CA VAL A 35 -5.54 10.15 10.51
C VAL A 35 -5.37 11.60 10.09
N GLN A 36 -5.23 11.87 8.78
CA GLN A 36 -5.13 13.23 8.25
C GLN A 36 -6.36 14.09 8.55
N ASP A 37 -7.54 13.50 8.49
CA ASP A 37 -8.82 14.18 8.71
C ASP A 37 -9.16 14.36 10.21
N GLY A 38 -8.27 13.89 11.11
CA GLY A 38 -8.48 13.98 12.56
C GLY A 38 -9.59 13.06 13.09
N LEU A 39 -9.96 12.02 12.34
CA LEU A 39 -10.97 11.03 12.74
C LEU A 39 -10.40 9.94 13.66
N VAL A 40 -9.09 9.92 13.84
CA VAL A 40 -8.38 9.01 14.74
C VAL A 40 -7.83 9.82 15.90
N GLU A 41 -8.29 9.51 17.10
CA GLU A 41 -7.74 10.08 18.32
C GLU A 41 -6.30 9.58 18.53
N VAL A 42 -5.37 10.50 18.83
CA VAL A 42 -3.96 10.24 19.06
C VAL A 42 -3.53 10.87 20.39
N THR A 43 -2.80 10.13 21.18
CA THR A 43 -2.36 10.50 22.53
C THR A 43 -0.83 10.35 22.67
N PRO A 44 -0.21 10.88 23.75
CA PRO A 44 1.21 10.65 24.03
C PRO A 44 1.58 9.18 24.30
N ASN A 45 0.60 8.29 24.49
CA ASN A 45 0.82 6.85 24.64
C ASN A 45 0.75 6.09 23.30
N ASP A 46 0.61 6.80 22.19
CA ASP A 46 0.51 6.17 20.87
C ASP A 46 1.83 6.28 20.08
N VAL A 47 2.15 5.19 19.38
CA VAL A 47 3.16 5.12 18.34
C VAL A 47 2.46 5.21 16.98
N LEU A 48 2.80 6.19 16.18
CA LEU A 48 2.37 6.27 14.79
C LEU A 48 3.45 5.66 13.89
N ALA A 49 3.08 4.71 13.02
CA ALA A 49 4.00 4.12 12.05
C ALA A 49 3.30 3.92 10.70
N ASN A 50 3.96 4.28 9.59
CA ASN A 50 3.43 4.19 8.23
C ASN A 50 2.10 4.95 8.05
N VAL A 51 1.92 6.02 8.81
CA VAL A 51 0.77 6.93 8.77
C VAL A 51 1.24 8.36 9.01
N PRO A 52 0.45 9.38 8.59
CA PRO A 52 0.80 10.78 8.76
C PRO A 52 1.08 11.16 10.21
N TYR A 53 2.01 12.10 10.39
CA TYR A 53 2.30 12.69 11.69
C TYR A 53 1.09 13.43 12.28
N VAL A 54 0.83 13.20 13.55
CA VAL A 54 -0.14 13.94 14.35
C VAL A 54 0.55 14.52 15.58
N PRO A 55 0.45 15.84 15.82
CA PRO A 55 1.02 16.46 17.02
C PRO A 55 0.50 15.81 18.29
N GLY A 56 1.40 15.58 19.23
CA GLY A 56 1.05 14.98 20.54
C GLY A 56 1.14 13.46 20.59
N CYS A 57 1.50 12.77 19.50
CA CYS A 57 1.87 11.35 19.58
C CYS A 57 3.13 11.15 20.41
N GLY A 58 3.29 9.97 21.01
CA GLY A 58 4.49 9.62 21.77
C GLY A 58 5.69 9.34 20.88
N LEU A 59 5.50 8.49 19.87
CA LEU A 59 6.54 8.16 18.89
C LEU A 59 5.96 8.26 17.48
N TRP A 60 6.82 8.62 16.51
CA TRP A 60 6.44 8.60 15.11
C TRP A 60 7.55 8.04 14.21
N PHE A 61 7.17 7.10 13.33
CA PHE A 61 8.03 6.50 12.32
C PHE A 61 7.37 6.58 10.95
N ASP A 62 8.12 7.08 9.96
CA ASP A 62 7.60 7.17 8.58
C ASP A 62 8.74 7.18 7.56
N HIS A 63 8.41 6.82 6.32
CA HIS A 63 9.36 6.80 5.20
C HIS A 63 8.90 7.64 3.99
N HIS A 64 7.70 8.21 4.06
CA HIS A 64 7.08 8.94 2.96
C HIS A 64 7.68 10.34 2.78
N SER A 65 8.19 10.65 1.58
CA SER A 65 8.71 11.97 1.27
C SER A 65 7.65 13.08 1.32
N SER A 66 6.38 12.75 1.00
CA SER A 66 5.26 13.69 1.10
C SER A 66 5.00 14.16 2.52
N GLU A 67 5.23 13.32 3.53
CA GLU A 67 5.10 13.73 4.92
C GLU A 67 6.20 14.72 5.31
N GLN A 68 7.41 14.52 4.84
CA GLN A 68 8.49 15.48 5.07
C GLN A 68 8.19 16.86 4.46
N GLU A 69 7.56 16.90 3.28
CA GLU A 69 7.10 18.16 2.68
C GLU A 69 5.94 18.77 3.49
N ARG A 70 5.00 17.98 3.96
CA ARG A 70 3.89 18.43 4.79
C ARG A 70 4.38 19.01 6.13
N LEU A 71 5.36 18.38 6.75
CA LEU A 71 5.95 18.88 8.01
C LEU A 71 6.56 20.28 7.87
N LYS A 72 7.11 20.63 6.70
CA LYS A 72 7.65 21.97 6.46
C LYS A 72 6.58 23.08 6.50
N LEU A 73 5.31 22.71 6.31
CA LEU A 73 4.18 23.62 6.35
C LEU A 73 3.61 23.82 7.77
N LEU A 74 4.03 23.00 8.74
CA LEU A 74 3.59 23.11 10.12
C LEU A 74 4.47 24.11 10.87
N SER A 75 3.85 24.93 11.70
CA SER A 75 4.54 25.97 12.50
C SER A 75 5.47 25.39 13.56
N GLU A 76 5.16 24.22 14.06
CA GLU A 76 5.96 23.51 15.07
C GLU A 76 5.85 22.00 14.85
N VAL A 77 7.01 21.35 14.72
CA VAL A 77 7.09 19.89 14.57
C VAL A 77 7.99 19.36 15.68
N LYS A 78 7.41 18.59 16.57
CA LYS A 78 8.14 17.95 17.67
C LYS A 78 7.67 16.52 17.84
N TYR A 79 8.55 15.56 17.59
CA TYR A 79 8.29 14.15 17.81
C TYR A 79 9.55 13.41 18.25
N GLU A 80 9.36 12.30 18.93
CA GLU A 80 10.37 11.27 19.12
C GLU A 80 10.19 10.18 18.07
N GLY A 81 11.28 9.48 17.71
CA GLY A 81 11.27 8.47 16.65
C GLY A 81 12.09 8.90 15.44
N MET A 82 11.72 8.44 14.25
CA MET A 82 12.49 8.71 13.03
C MET A 82 11.59 8.78 11.80
N SER A 83 11.74 9.82 10.99
CA SER A 83 11.18 9.89 9.64
C SER A 83 12.29 10.19 8.65
N ARG A 84 12.44 9.33 7.65
CA ARG A 84 13.42 9.49 6.58
C ARG A 84 13.03 8.67 5.35
N PRO A 85 13.47 9.06 4.14
CA PRO A 85 13.31 8.20 2.97
C PRO A 85 13.94 6.82 3.21
N SER A 86 13.15 5.78 2.98
CA SER A 86 13.54 4.39 3.14
C SER A 86 12.72 3.51 2.20
N ARG A 87 13.09 2.24 2.05
CA ARG A 87 12.32 1.26 1.26
C ARG A 87 10.97 0.92 1.90
N SER A 88 10.88 1.01 3.24
CA SER A 88 9.67 0.77 4.03
C SER A 88 9.75 1.52 5.37
N CYS A 89 8.63 1.74 6.03
CA CYS A 89 8.58 2.25 7.40
C CYS A 89 9.15 1.22 8.38
N ALA A 90 8.90 -0.07 8.15
CA ALA A 90 9.51 -1.14 8.92
C ALA A 90 11.04 -1.07 8.92
N ARG A 91 11.67 -0.70 7.78
CA ARG A 91 13.12 -0.49 7.70
C ARG A 91 13.58 0.68 8.56
N VAL A 92 12.80 1.75 8.65
CA VAL A 92 13.10 2.88 9.54
C VAL A 92 13.11 2.44 11.00
N ILE A 93 12.09 1.67 11.42
CA ILE A 93 12.00 1.13 12.79
C ILE A 93 13.13 0.13 13.07
N TYR A 94 13.41 -0.76 12.13
CA TYR A 94 14.51 -1.73 12.20
C TYR A 94 15.83 -1.04 12.50
N ASP A 95 16.19 -0.02 11.72
CA ASP A 95 17.44 0.71 11.89
C ASP A 95 17.46 1.52 13.20
N TYR A 96 16.35 2.17 13.56
CA TYR A 96 16.25 2.97 14.78
C TYR A 96 16.49 2.15 16.04
N TYR A 97 15.98 0.93 16.11
CA TYR A 97 16.13 0.07 17.28
C TYR A 97 17.34 -0.89 17.23
N GLY A 98 18.30 -0.66 16.35
CA GLY A 98 19.61 -1.34 16.35
C GLY A 98 19.84 -2.38 15.27
N GLY A 99 18.94 -2.49 14.30
CA GLY A 99 19.13 -3.31 13.10
C GLY A 99 19.32 -4.79 13.42
N ALA A 100 20.26 -5.41 12.73
CA ALA A 100 20.59 -6.84 12.87
C ALA A 100 20.93 -7.26 14.30
N LYS A 101 21.49 -6.37 15.13
CA LYS A 101 21.80 -6.70 16.54
C LYS A 101 20.56 -7.12 17.33
N ARG A 102 19.38 -6.63 16.95
CA ARG A 102 18.12 -6.94 17.63
C ARG A 102 17.19 -7.80 16.81
N PHE A 103 17.18 -7.63 15.50
CA PHE A 103 16.15 -8.16 14.60
C PHE A 103 16.70 -9.12 13.54
N GLN A 104 17.89 -9.72 13.74
CA GLN A 104 18.54 -10.60 12.78
C GLN A 104 17.60 -11.70 12.24
N LYS A 105 16.75 -12.27 13.10
CA LYS A 105 15.81 -13.33 12.70
C LYS A 105 14.84 -12.90 11.58
N PHE A 106 14.50 -11.63 11.47
CA PHE A 106 13.59 -11.10 10.44
C PHE A 106 14.32 -10.78 9.12
N GLU A 107 15.65 -10.63 9.14
CA GLU A 107 16.48 -10.68 7.95
C GLU A 107 16.66 -12.13 7.48
N ASP A 108 17.03 -13.02 8.40
CA ASP A 108 17.34 -14.44 8.08
C ASP A 108 16.15 -15.18 7.52
N ASN A 109 14.93 -14.91 7.99
CA ASN A 109 13.69 -15.51 7.48
C ASN A 109 13.15 -14.82 6.23
N GLY A 110 13.77 -13.72 5.76
CA GLY A 110 13.41 -12.99 4.55
C GLY A 110 12.25 -11.99 4.68
N MET A 111 11.66 -11.82 5.88
CA MET A 111 10.53 -10.90 6.08
C MET A 111 10.93 -9.46 5.73
N MET A 112 12.05 -8.95 6.26
CA MET A 112 12.50 -7.58 6.00
C MET A 112 12.84 -7.33 4.53
N TRP A 113 13.46 -8.30 3.87
CA TRP A 113 13.70 -8.24 2.42
C TRP A 113 12.39 -8.09 1.64
N ALA A 114 11.38 -8.89 1.98
CA ALA A 114 10.11 -8.87 1.27
C ALA A 114 9.29 -7.58 1.54
N VAL A 115 9.32 -7.06 2.76
CA VAL A 115 8.66 -5.78 3.10
C VAL A 115 9.27 -4.64 2.29
N ASP A 116 10.60 -4.51 2.30
CA ASP A 116 11.33 -3.50 1.55
C ASP A 116 11.01 -3.57 0.05
N LYS A 117 10.97 -4.79 -0.48
CA LYS A 117 10.74 -5.04 -1.90
C LYS A 117 9.30 -4.74 -2.33
N SER A 118 8.34 -5.19 -1.54
CA SER A 118 6.90 -5.01 -1.83
C SER A 118 6.47 -3.54 -1.72
N ASP A 119 6.96 -2.84 -0.71
CA ASP A 119 6.57 -1.45 -0.47
C ASP A 119 7.24 -0.48 -1.44
N SER A 120 8.52 -0.69 -1.78
CA SER A 120 9.22 0.09 -2.82
C SER A 120 8.82 -0.27 -4.25
N GLY A 121 8.01 -1.33 -4.45
CA GLY A 121 7.65 -1.84 -5.77
C GLY A 121 8.84 -2.39 -6.57
N ASP A 122 9.86 -2.92 -5.90
CA ASP A 122 11.06 -3.51 -6.51
C ASP A 122 10.86 -5.00 -6.80
N LEU A 123 9.76 -5.31 -7.51
CA LEU A 123 9.34 -6.66 -7.85
C LEU A 123 9.73 -7.00 -9.29
N THR A 124 10.17 -8.22 -9.52
CA THR A 124 10.38 -8.77 -10.85
C THR A 124 9.08 -9.24 -11.48
N SER A 125 9.04 -9.36 -12.80
CA SER A 125 7.87 -9.93 -13.50
C SER A 125 7.54 -11.35 -13.02
N GLU A 126 8.55 -12.15 -12.68
CA GLU A 126 8.36 -13.50 -12.14
C GLU A 126 7.68 -13.46 -10.77
N GLU A 127 8.11 -12.60 -9.86
CA GLU A 127 7.48 -12.42 -8.54
C GLU A 127 6.05 -11.88 -8.61
N ILE A 128 5.74 -11.10 -9.65
CA ILE A 128 4.38 -10.61 -9.90
C ILE A 128 3.47 -11.73 -10.41
N LEU A 129 3.97 -12.55 -11.37
CA LEU A 129 3.21 -13.63 -12.00
C LEU A 129 3.09 -14.88 -11.14
N PHE A 130 4.14 -15.22 -10.40
CA PHE A 130 4.23 -16.45 -9.62
C PHE A 130 4.67 -16.15 -8.17
N PRO A 131 3.87 -15.36 -7.43
CA PRO A 131 4.23 -14.97 -6.08
C PRO A 131 4.29 -16.17 -5.15
N THR A 132 5.34 -16.25 -4.36
CA THR A 132 5.56 -17.29 -3.36
C THR A 132 6.02 -16.69 -2.02
N GLY A 133 5.95 -17.45 -0.96
CA GLY A 133 6.50 -17.09 0.35
C GLY A 133 6.04 -15.69 0.83
N TRP A 134 6.97 -14.89 1.28
CA TRP A 134 6.69 -13.53 1.78
C TRP A 134 6.13 -12.58 0.73
N ILE A 135 6.48 -12.73 -0.54
CA ILE A 135 5.91 -11.90 -1.63
C ILE A 135 4.42 -12.23 -1.80
N LEU A 136 4.03 -13.50 -1.78
CA LEU A 136 2.63 -13.89 -1.79
C LEU A 136 1.88 -13.31 -0.58
N LEU A 137 2.45 -13.44 0.62
CA LEU A 137 1.84 -12.85 1.82
C LEU A 137 1.69 -11.33 1.71
N SER A 138 2.65 -10.63 1.12
CA SER A 138 2.53 -9.18 0.91
C SER A 138 1.32 -8.83 0.07
N PHE A 139 0.99 -9.63 -0.97
CA PHE A 139 -0.21 -9.43 -1.77
C PHE A 139 -1.49 -9.82 -1.01
N ILE A 140 -1.46 -10.88 -0.23
CA ILE A 140 -2.61 -11.29 0.60
C ILE A 140 -2.95 -10.23 1.65
N MET A 141 -1.94 -9.57 2.23
CA MET A 141 -2.11 -8.55 3.25
C MET A 141 -2.34 -7.13 2.68
N ASP A 142 -2.14 -6.91 1.38
CA ASP A 142 -2.41 -5.61 0.75
C ASP A 142 -3.92 -5.40 0.55
N ALA A 143 -4.48 -4.37 1.18
CA ALA A 143 -5.90 -4.03 1.04
C ALA A 143 -6.31 -3.77 -0.42
N ARG A 144 -5.36 -3.33 -1.27
CA ARG A 144 -5.57 -3.05 -2.71
C ARG A 144 -5.76 -4.32 -3.54
N THR A 145 -5.33 -5.49 -3.06
CA THR A 145 -5.64 -6.79 -3.66
C THR A 145 -7.15 -7.07 -3.67
N GLY A 146 -7.88 -6.49 -2.71
CA GLY A 146 -9.33 -6.58 -2.67
C GLY A 146 -9.89 -7.77 -1.91
N LEU A 147 -9.07 -8.62 -1.32
CA LEU A 147 -9.51 -9.75 -0.52
C LEU A 147 -10.37 -9.33 0.68
N GLY A 148 -10.18 -8.12 1.19
CA GLY A 148 -10.98 -7.56 2.29
C GLY A 148 -12.45 -7.27 1.97
N ARG A 149 -12.88 -7.34 0.71
CA ARG A 149 -14.29 -7.15 0.30
C ARG A 149 -15.15 -8.36 0.67
N TYR A 150 -14.57 -9.57 0.72
CA TYR A 150 -15.28 -10.80 1.03
C TYR A 150 -15.56 -10.90 2.52
N ARG A 151 -16.79 -11.32 2.86
CA ARG A 151 -17.28 -11.42 4.25
C ARG A 151 -17.53 -12.85 4.71
N ASP A 152 -17.28 -13.81 3.85
CA ASP A 152 -17.49 -15.24 4.05
C ASP A 152 -16.26 -15.99 4.60
N TYR A 153 -15.23 -15.26 5.01
CA TYR A 153 -14.07 -15.83 5.69
C TYR A 153 -14.38 -16.23 7.13
N ARG A 154 -13.64 -17.20 7.67
CA ARG A 154 -13.75 -17.67 9.05
C ARG A 154 -13.53 -16.56 10.08
N ILE A 155 -12.56 -15.68 9.82
CA ILE A 155 -12.26 -14.49 10.63
C ILE A 155 -12.18 -13.25 9.75
N SER A 156 -12.37 -12.08 10.36
CA SER A 156 -12.22 -10.82 9.63
C SER A 156 -10.77 -10.57 9.19
N ASN A 157 -10.57 -9.70 8.19
CA ASN A 157 -9.22 -9.32 7.78
C ASN A 157 -8.46 -8.57 8.89
N ILE A 158 -9.16 -7.78 9.71
CA ILE A 158 -8.54 -7.11 10.86
C ILE A 158 -8.05 -8.14 11.87
N GLN A 159 -8.85 -9.17 12.14
CA GLN A 159 -8.43 -10.27 13.03
C GLN A 159 -7.22 -11.00 12.44
N LEU A 160 -7.23 -11.30 11.15
CA LEU A 160 -6.08 -11.93 10.51
C LEU A 160 -4.82 -11.06 10.61
N MET A 161 -4.92 -9.75 10.33
CA MET A 161 -3.78 -8.82 10.50
C MET A 161 -3.22 -8.86 11.92
N THR A 162 -4.12 -8.91 12.90
CA THR A 162 -3.77 -9.03 14.32
C THR A 162 -3.02 -10.34 14.61
N ASP A 163 -3.56 -11.45 14.15
CA ASP A 163 -2.97 -12.78 14.38
C ASP A 163 -1.62 -12.92 13.65
N MET A 164 -1.50 -12.32 12.47
CA MET A 164 -0.26 -12.32 11.68
C MET A 164 0.92 -11.68 12.41
N ILE A 165 0.70 -10.72 13.31
CA ILE A 165 1.79 -10.14 14.12
C ILE A 165 2.47 -11.24 14.94
N LYS A 166 1.68 -12.10 15.59
CA LYS A 166 2.18 -13.25 16.33
C LYS A 166 2.82 -14.28 15.41
N TYR A 167 2.14 -14.63 14.30
CA TYR A 167 2.64 -15.64 13.36
C TYR A 167 4.01 -15.25 12.80
N CYS A 168 4.19 -14.00 12.33
CA CYS A 168 5.47 -13.53 11.80
C CYS A 168 6.61 -13.54 12.83
N ARG A 169 6.30 -13.50 14.12
CA ARG A 169 7.31 -13.56 15.18
C ARG A 169 7.71 -14.98 15.59
N THR A 170 6.81 -15.95 15.43
CA THR A 170 6.93 -17.27 16.07
C THR A 170 6.89 -18.45 15.11
N MET A 171 6.48 -18.27 13.86
CA MET A 171 6.31 -19.31 12.87
C MET A 171 7.24 -19.11 11.67
N THR A 172 7.54 -20.18 10.96
CA THR A 172 8.19 -20.09 9.64
C THR A 172 7.19 -19.61 8.58
N MET A 173 7.69 -19.18 7.44
CA MET A 173 6.86 -18.77 6.31
C MET A 173 5.94 -19.89 5.83
N GLU A 174 6.46 -21.11 5.76
CA GLU A 174 5.73 -22.30 5.34
C GLU A 174 4.59 -22.63 6.32
N GLU A 175 4.84 -22.54 7.62
CA GLU A 175 3.82 -22.71 8.65
C GLU A 175 2.72 -21.66 8.57
N ILE A 176 3.07 -20.38 8.30
CA ILE A 176 2.10 -19.29 8.12
C ILE A 176 1.17 -19.58 6.94
N LEU A 177 1.71 -20.04 5.81
CA LEU A 177 0.90 -20.35 4.63
C LEU A 177 -0.07 -21.52 4.85
N GLU A 178 0.21 -22.42 5.79
CA GLU A 178 -0.67 -23.53 6.16
C GLU A 178 -1.72 -23.15 7.22
N VAL A 179 -1.63 -21.98 7.85
CA VAL A 179 -2.68 -21.47 8.75
C VAL A 179 -4.01 -21.42 8.00
N PRO A 180 -5.09 -22.04 8.49
CA PRO A 180 -6.36 -22.13 7.74
C PRO A 180 -6.90 -20.77 7.27
N ASP A 181 -6.78 -19.72 8.10
CA ASP A 181 -7.27 -18.38 7.79
C ASP A 181 -6.39 -17.64 6.75
N VAL A 182 -5.11 -17.97 6.65
CA VAL A 182 -4.21 -17.50 5.57
C VAL A 182 -4.51 -18.31 4.31
N LYS A 183 -4.59 -19.64 4.41
CA LYS A 183 -4.80 -20.57 3.30
C LYS A 183 -6.09 -20.28 2.52
N GLU A 184 -7.19 -19.94 3.18
CA GLU A 184 -8.44 -19.59 2.50
C GLU A 184 -8.33 -18.30 1.66
N ARG A 185 -7.51 -17.32 2.09
CA ARG A 185 -7.23 -16.12 1.30
C ARG A 185 -6.30 -16.41 0.12
N VAL A 186 -5.27 -17.23 0.33
CA VAL A 186 -4.38 -17.71 -0.73
C VAL A 186 -5.17 -18.46 -1.80
N GLN A 187 -6.06 -19.37 -1.39
CA GLN A 187 -6.91 -20.10 -2.32
C GLN A 187 -7.83 -19.18 -3.11
N ARG A 188 -8.45 -18.18 -2.46
CA ARG A 188 -9.28 -17.20 -3.13
C ARG A 188 -8.48 -16.34 -4.12
N TYR A 189 -7.31 -15.88 -3.72
CA TYR A 189 -6.40 -15.12 -4.58
C TYR A 189 -6.13 -15.88 -5.89
N PHE A 190 -5.62 -17.10 -5.80
CA PHE A 190 -5.31 -17.90 -6.99
C PHE A 190 -6.56 -18.33 -7.79
N SER A 191 -7.69 -18.57 -7.12
CA SER A 191 -8.94 -18.91 -7.83
C SER A 191 -9.48 -17.79 -8.70
N GLN A 192 -9.10 -16.54 -8.43
CA GLN A 192 -9.54 -15.37 -9.18
C GLN A 192 -8.50 -14.83 -10.17
N GLU A 193 -7.26 -15.29 -10.10
CA GLU A 193 -6.12 -14.74 -10.84
C GLU A 193 -6.39 -14.61 -12.35
N LEU A 194 -6.75 -15.68 -13.03
CA LEU A 194 -7.03 -15.66 -14.47
C LEU A 194 -8.23 -14.76 -14.82
N LYS A 195 -9.25 -14.74 -13.98
CA LYS A 195 -10.43 -13.89 -14.18
C LYS A 195 -10.10 -12.42 -13.97
N TYR A 196 -9.26 -12.13 -12.96
CA TYR A 196 -8.77 -10.78 -12.71
C TYR A 196 -7.92 -10.26 -13.87
N GLU A 197 -7.01 -11.08 -14.38
CA GLU A 197 -6.18 -10.75 -15.55
C GLU A 197 -7.06 -10.46 -16.78
N ALA A 198 -8.07 -11.31 -17.05
CA ALA A 198 -9.01 -11.12 -18.15
C ALA A 198 -9.84 -9.83 -17.97
N MET A 199 -10.27 -9.52 -16.75
CA MET A 199 -10.96 -8.28 -16.41
C MET A 199 -10.05 -7.06 -16.69
N ILE A 200 -8.81 -7.07 -16.25
CA ILE A 200 -7.86 -5.98 -16.53
C ILE A 200 -7.68 -5.79 -18.04
N LYS A 201 -7.43 -6.87 -18.80
CA LYS A 201 -7.28 -6.80 -20.26
C LYS A 201 -8.52 -6.24 -20.97
N ALA A 202 -9.71 -6.65 -20.55
CA ALA A 202 -10.97 -6.22 -21.15
C ALA A 202 -11.30 -4.73 -20.93
N HIS A 203 -10.77 -4.13 -19.85
CA HIS A 203 -11.06 -2.76 -19.44
C HIS A 203 -9.85 -1.83 -19.54
N THR A 204 -8.80 -2.24 -20.25
CA THR A 204 -7.61 -1.42 -20.49
C THR A 204 -7.60 -0.87 -21.90
N THR A 205 -7.39 0.44 -22.00
CA THR A 205 -7.11 1.14 -23.26
C THR A 205 -5.71 1.72 -23.19
N VAL A 206 -4.92 1.52 -24.24
CA VAL A 206 -3.55 2.04 -24.34
C VAL A 206 -3.53 3.36 -25.10
N HIS A 207 -2.84 4.35 -24.56
CA HIS A 207 -2.64 5.67 -25.14
C HIS A 207 -1.14 6.02 -25.09
N ASP A 208 -0.41 5.61 -26.12
CA ASP A 208 1.04 5.74 -26.21
C ASP A 208 1.76 5.07 -25.00
N ASN A 209 2.41 5.85 -24.13
CA ASN A 209 3.08 5.38 -22.93
C ASN A 209 2.14 5.15 -21.73
N VAL A 210 0.85 5.49 -21.83
CA VAL A 210 -0.13 5.42 -20.74
C VAL A 210 -1.11 4.28 -20.96
N MET A 211 -1.35 3.45 -19.95
CA MET A 211 -2.51 2.55 -19.91
C MET A 211 -3.59 3.14 -19.01
N VAL A 212 -4.83 3.13 -19.49
CA VAL A 212 -6.03 3.51 -18.74
C VAL A 212 -6.85 2.27 -18.47
N ILE A 213 -7.05 1.95 -17.21
CA ILE A 213 -7.82 0.80 -16.74
C ILE A 213 -9.11 1.33 -16.14
N ASP A 214 -10.19 1.33 -16.91
CA ASP A 214 -11.48 1.87 -16.48
C ASP A 214 -12.40 0.75 -16.00
N LEU A 215 -12.57 0.66 -14.70
CA LEU A 215 -13.39 -0.37 -14.06
C LEU A 215 -14.76 0.15 -13.58
N ARG A 216 -15.22 1.30 -14.08
CA ARG A 216 -16.50 1.89 -13.68
C ARG A 216 -17.70 1.06 -14.13
N ASP A 217 -17.59 0.34 -15.25
CA ASP A 217 -18.62 -0.53 -15.78
C ASP A 217 -18.54 -1.97 -15.27
N VAL A 218 -17.56 -2.27 -14.41
CA VAL A 218 -17.41 -3.59 -13.80
C VAL A 218 -18.36 -3.69 -12.60
N GLU A 219 -19.23 -4.68 -12.61
CA GLU A 219 -20.18 -4.92 -11.51
C GLU A 219 -19.47 -5.34 -10.23
N GLU A 220 -18.53 -6.27 -10.33
CA GLU A 220 -17.67 -6.73 -9.22
C GLU A 220 -16.20 -6.70 -9.65
N ILE A 221 -15.42 -5.81 -9.00
CA ILE A 221 -13.97 -5.79 -9.20
C ILE A 221 -13.38 -6.99 -8.45
N LEU A 222 -12.85 -7.95 -9.19
CA LEU A 222 -12.23 -9.16 -8.67
C LEU A 222 -10.98 -8.86 -7.84
N SER A 223 -10.58 -9.81 -6.99
CA SER A 223 -9.31 -9.71 -6.25
C SER A 223 -8.14 -10.17 -7.10
N GLY A 224 -7.04 -9.44 -7.02
CA GLY A 224 -5.82 -9.80 -7.75
C GLY A 224 -4.65 -8.87 -7.46
N ASN A 225 -3.50 -9.26 -7.94
CA ASN A 225 -2.28 -8.47 -7.81
C ASN A 225 -2.37 -7.18 -8.61
N ARG A 226 -2.29 -6.04 -7.92
CA ARG A 226 -2.35 -4.72 -8.55
C ARG A 226 -1.20 -4.41 -9.52
N PHE A 227 -0.13 -5.17 -9.47
CA PHE A 227 1.03 -4.99 -10.33
C PHE A 227 0.97 -5.80 -11.63
N ILE A 228 -0.03 -6.69 -11.79
CA ILE A 228 -0.18 -7.51 -12.98
C ILE A 228 -0.28 -6.67 -14.26
N GLU A 229 -0.89 -5.49 -14.18
CA GLU A 229 -1.05 -4.57 -15.30
C GLU A 229 0.30 -4.19 -15.94
N TYR A 230 1.36 -4.06 -15.15
CA TYR A 230 2.70 -3.70 -15.66
C TYR A 230 3.42 -4.86 -16.36
N VAL A 231 3.02 -6.09 -16.07
CA VAL A 231 3.51 -7.27 -16.80
C VAL A 231 2.70 -7.49 -18.07
N LEU A 232 1.40 -7.21 -18.04
CA LEU A 232 0.53 -7.32 -19.22
C LEU A 232 0.81 -6.24 -20.26
N TYR A 233 1.24 -5.05 -19.82
CA TYR A 233 1.51 -3.88 -20.64
C TYR A 233 2.93 -3.33 -20.38
N PRO A 234 3.98 -4.07 -20.72
CA PRO A 234 5.36 -3.72 -20.32
C PRO A 234 5.92 -2.49 -21.05
N GLU A 235 5.32 -2.10 -22.17
CA GLU A 235 5.74 -0.92 -22.93
C GLU A 235 5.22 0.39 -22.33
N GLN A 236 4.12 0.32 -21.54
CA GLN A 236 3.55 1.48 -20.89
C GLN A 236 4.29 1.77 -19.58
N ASN A 237 4.67 3.03 -19.39
CA ASN A 237 5.46 3.45 -18.23
C ASN A 237 4.62 4.09 -17.10
N VAL A 238 3.32 4.29 -17.34
CA VAL A 238 2.39 4.83 -16.33
C VAL A 238 0.98 4.27 -16.54
N SER A 239 0.28 4.01 -15.43
CA SER A 239 -1.12 3.58 -15.43
C SER A 239 -2.04 4.63 -14.81
N ILE A 240 -3.28 4.68 -15.32
CA ILE A 240 -4.42 5.38 -14.70
C ILE A 240 -5.48 4.33 -14.43
N ARG A 241 -5.77 4.06 -13.17
CA ARG A 241 -6.90 3.21 -12.78
C ARG A 241 -8.09 4.10 -12.40
N VAL A 242 -9.25 3.84 -13.00
CA VAL A 242 -10.47 4.61 -12.81
C VAL A 242 -11.52 3.71 -12.17
N ILE A 243 -12.00 4.08 -11.00
CA ILE A 243 -13.03 3.33 -10.27
C ILE A 243 -14.08 4.27 -9.68
N TRP A 244 -15.25 3.74 -9.38
CA TRP A 244 -16.21 4.46 -8.54
C TRP A 244 -15.71 4.55 -7.10
N GLY A 245 -15.86 5.72 -6.49
CA GLY A 245 -15.73 5.89 -5.06
C GLY A 245 -16.93 5.31 -4.30
N LYS A 246 -16.93 5.47 -2.98
CA LYS A 246 -17.98 4.93 -2.11
C LYS A 246 -19.36 5.36 -2.58
N MET A 247 -20.27 4.38 -2.76
CA MET A 247 -21.66 4.59 -3.20
C MET A 247 -21.78 5.37 -4.55
N LYS A 248 -20.77 5.32 -5.38
CA LYS A 248 -20.68 6.03 -6.67
C LYS A 248 -20.84 7.56 -6.57
N GLN A 249 -20.48 8.13 -5.42
CA GLN A 249 -20.57 9.58 -5.18
C GLN A 249 -19.51 10.39 -5.95
N ASN A 250 -18.40 9.76 -6.27
CA ASN A 250 -17.30 10.36 -7.02
C ASN A 250 -16.57 9.28 -7.82
N VAL A 251 -15.65 9.72 -8.67
CA VAL A 251 -14.71 8.85 -9.40
C VAL A 251 -13.32 9.02 -8.80
N VAL A 252 -12.66 7.90 -8.55
CA VAL A 252 -11.30 7.85 -8.02
C VAL A 252 -10.36 7.54 -9.17
N PHE A 253 -9.33 8.37 -9.33
CA PHE A 253 -8.18 8.12 -10.19
C PHE A 253 -7.00 7.71 -9.32
N THR A 254 -6.43 6.54 -9.60
CA THR A 254 -5.14 6.13 -9.04
C THR A 254 -4.14 6.09 -10.19
N VAL A 255 -3.10 6.89 -10.09
CA VAL A 255 -2.06 7.02 -11.11
C VAL A 255 -0.75 6.55 -10.54
N GLY A 256 -0.02 5.73 -11.29
CA GLY A 256 1.26 5.20 -10.83
C GLY A 256 2.20 4.87 -11.98
N TYR A 257 3.50 5.05 -11.74
CA TYR A 257 4.53 4.56 -12.64
C TYR A 257 4.47 3.04 -12.74
N SER A 258 4.77 2.53 -13.91
CA SER A 258 5.10 1.12 -14.06
C SER A 258 6.30 0.77 -13.18
N ILE A 259 6.19 -0.30 -12.41
CA ILE A 259 7.32 -0.80 -11.60
C ILE A 259 8.34 -1.57 -12.43
N THR A 260 7.94 -2.04 -13.62
CA THR A 260 8.80 -2.76 -14.58
C THR A 260 9.39 -1.84 -15.66
N ASN A 261 8.78 -0.65 -15.88
CA ASN A 261 9.24 0.35 -16.85
C ASN A 261 9.21 1.75 -16.21
N ARG A 262 10.24 2.12 -15.48
CA ARG A 262 10.33 3.36 -14.69
C ARG A 262 10.81 4.57 -15.50
N THR A 263 10.47 4.67 -16.76
CA THR A 263 10.91 5.76 -17.65
C THR A 263 10.02 7.01 -17.58
N CYS A 264 8.84 6.95 -16.97
CA CYS A 264 7.97 8.11 -16.80
C CYS A 264 8.66 9.21 -15.98
N THR A 265 8.49 10.47 -16.39
CA THR A 265 9.12 11.64 -15.73
C THR A 265 8.13 12.57 -15.07
N ALA A 266 6.80 12.38 -15.29
CA ALA A 266 5.75 13.22 -14.75
C ALA A 266 5.70 13.18 -13.21
N ASP A 267 5.54 14.31 -12.55
CA ASP A 267 5.30 14.35 -11.10
C ASP A 267 3.83 14.03 -10.80
N ILE A 268 3.56 12.76 -10.49
CA ILE A 268 2.19 12.25 -10.24
C ILE A 268 1.58 12.92 -9.00
N GLY A 269 2.34 13.06 -7.92
CA GLY A 269 1.85 13.67 -6.69
C GLY A 269 1.37 15.09 -6.92
N SER A 270 2.18 15.92 -7.58
CA SER A 270 1.83 17.28 -7.95
C SER A 270 0.66 17.34 -8.95
N LEU A 271 0.58 16.38 -9.87
CA LEU A 271 -0.55 16.28 -10.80
C LEU A 271 -1.86 15.99 -10.05
N MET A 272 -1.86 14.99 -9.17
CA MET A 272 -3.06 14.63 -8.39
C MET A 272 -3.50 15.74 -7.43
N LEU A 273 -2.56 16.51 -6.91
CA LEU A 273 -2.86 17.65 -6.03
C LEU A 273 -3.74 18.73 -6.74
N ARG A 274 -3.59 18.93 -8.05
CA ARG A 274 -4.43 19.85 -8.85
C ARG A 274 -5.91 19.45 -8.85
N TYR A 275 -6.21 18.18 -8.56
CA TYR A 275 -7.56 17.61 -8.47
C TYR A 275 -8.00 17.36 -7.03
N GLY A 276 -7.36 18.01 -6.04
CA GLY A 276 -7.68 17.87 -4.63
C GLY A 276 -7.22 16.56 -3.99
N GLY A 277 -6.35 15.84 -4.68
CA GLY A 277 -5.72 14.60 -4.21
C GLY A 277 -4.31 14.82 -3.70
N GLY A 278 -3.44 13.83 -3.91
CA GLY A 278 -2.02 13.89 -3.53
C GLY A 278 -1.31 12.57 -3.78
N GLY A 279 -0.07 12.50 -3.34
CA GLY A 279 0.76 11.30 -3.47
C GLY A 279 2.24 11.62 -3.47
N HIS A 280 3.02 10.69 -3.99
CA HIS A 280 4.45 10.81 -4.23
C HIS A 280 4.73 11.15 -5.69
N LYS A 281 5.98 11.47 -5.98
CA LYS A 281 6.41 11.73 -7.37
C LYS A 281 5.97 10.63 -8.35
N MET A 282 6.00 9.36 -7.93
CA MET A 282 5.74 8.21 -8.79
C MET A 282 4.33 7.63 -8.69
N VAL A 283 3.54 8.04 -7.70
CA VAL A 283 2.19 7.50 -7.46
C VAL A 283 1.32 8.51 -6.75
N GLY A 284 0.05 8.58 -7.12
CA GLY A 284 -0.89 9.46 -6.46
C GLY A 284 -2.34 9.06 -6.74
N THR A 285 -3.24 9.68 -5.99
CA THR A 285 -4.68 9.43 -6.08
C THR A 285 -5.43 10.74 -5.94
N CYS A 286 -6.50 10.90 -6.72
CA CYS A 286 -7.46 11.98 -6.52
C CYS A 286 -8.90 11.46 -6.66
N GLN A 287 -9.85 12.25 -6.18
CA GLN A 287 -11.27 11.99 -6.28
C GLN A 287 -11.95 13.20 -6.90
N VAL A 288 -12.72 12.98 -7.96
CA VAL A 288 -13.42 14.05 -8.67
C VAL A 288 -14.93 13.78 -8.71
N PRO A 289 -15.78 14.79 -8.78
CA PRO A 289 -17.21 14.62 -9.03
C PRO A 289 -17.45 13.83 -10.32
N ALA A 290 -18.48 12.99 -10.32
CA ALA A 290 -18.77 12.08 -11.45
C ALA A 290 -18.92 12.82 -12.78
N GLU A 291 -19.56 14.00 -12.77
CA GLU A 291 -19.79 14.84 -13.93
C GLU A 291 -18.50 15.45 -14.52
N LYS A 292 -17.42 15.51 -13.74
CA LYS A 292 -16.09 16.00 -14.17
C LYS A 292 -15.10 14.89 -14.50
N ALA A 293 -15.51 13.62 -14.34
CA ALA A 293 -14.59 12.50 -14.44
C ALA A 293 -13.94 12.38 -15.81
N GLU A 294 -14.72 12.51 -16.88
CA GLU A 294 -14.20 12.37 -18.24
C GLU A 294 -13.26 13.54 -18.63
N GLU A 295 -13.64 14.77 -18.32
CA GLU A 295 -12.80 15.95 -18.54
C GLU A 295 -11.47 15.82 -17.77
N SER A 296 -11.54 15.40 -16.51
CA SER A 296 -10.36 15.18 -15.66
C SER A 296 -9.47 14.06 -16.20
N LEU A 297 -10.05 12.94 -16.65
CA LEU A 297 -9.31 11.84 -17.26
C LEU A 297 -8.52 12.30 -18.49
N GLN A 298 -9.16 13.02 -19.40
CA GLN A 298 -8.52 13.52 -20.61
C GLN A 298 -7.38 14.50 -20.29
N ALA A 299 -7.59 15.39 -19.31
CA ALA A 299 -6.56 16.34 -18.88
C ALA A 299 -5.37 15.66 -18.21
N ILE A 300 -5.62 14.66 -17.33
CA ILE A 300 -4.56 13.86 -16.70
C ILE A 300 -3.79 13.07 -17.75
N LEU A 301 -4.50 12.41 -18.69
CA LEU A 301 -3.92 11.65 -19.78
C LEU A 301 -2.99 12.52 -20.66
N ALA A 302 -3.42 13.73 -21.01
CA ALA A 302 -2.62 14.66 -21.81
C ALA A 302 -1.29 15.02 -21.13
N VAL A 303 -1.30 15.26 -19.82
CA VAL A 303 -0.08 15.55 -19.04
C VAL A 303 0.85 14.33 -19.00
N LEU A 304 0.31 13.14 -18.78
CA LEU A 304 1.11 11.91 -18.67
C LEU A 304 1.74 11.50 -20.02
N LYS A 305 1.04 11.68 -21.13
CA LYS A 305 1.59 11.45 -22.47
C LYS A 305 2.76 12.39 -22.78
N ALA A 306 2.71 13.63 -22.30
CA ALA A 306 3.79 14.59 -22.49
C ALA A 306 5.01 14.34 -21.59
N GLY A 307 4.84 13.58 -20.51
CA GLY A 307 5.89 13.22 -19.54
C GLY A 307 6.47 11.81 -19.72
N GLY A 308 6.15 11.14 -20.83
CA GLY A 308 6.56 9.77 -21.15
C GLY A 308 7.74 9.65 -22.06
#